data_db74dcfc77c72ebf69eb3fac93485802
#
_entry.id   db74dcfc77c72ebf69eb3fac93485802
#
_cell.length_a   1.000
_cell.length_b   1.000
_cell.length_c   1.000
_cell.angle_alpha   90.00
_cell.angle_beta   90.00
_cell.angle_gamma   90.00
#
_symmetry.space_group_name_H-M   'P 1'
#
loop_
_entity.id
_entity.type
_entity.pdbx_description
1 polymer ?
#
loop_
_entity_poly.entity_id
_entity_poly.type
_entity_poly.pdbx_seq_one_letter_code
_entity_poly.pdbx_strand_id
1 'polypeptide(L)'
;MKFERMIGRVVCAAALAIGVSAGAQDHIAVSPVADVASSTPWEYGALLQGGVGLQERTDFSFLMVGGHLGKVITSEHGNGLLKGNLEYGVEVFPFWQSYTPKFQRISCPAGATVATQCSNPYTVGGTYTGASITPIQLRWNFTHGKRFMPWAQAAGGVVWTNHKYPAVGDLNVGDPTQTGPGANTSVWNFTPQGGVGAHYFVKPRHSIDFSANAVHISSASLGDKNPGVNVSLQMSVGYTWWKQ
;
A
#
# COMPACT_ATOMS: atom_id res chain seq x y z
N MET A 1 18.84 -13.40 -9.74
CA MET A 1 18.07 -14.62 -10.08
C MET A 1 16.79 -14.86 -9.27
N LYS A 2 16.62 -14.38 -8.03
CA LYS A 2 15.36 -14.49 -7.24
C LYS A 2 14.33 -13.41 -7.61
N PHE A 3 14.76 -12.25 -8.06
CA PHE A 3 13.92 -11.10 -8.38
C PHE A 3 13.02 -11.32 -9.61
N GLU A 4 13.57 -11.94 -10.67
CA GLU A 4 12.79 -12.24 -11.89
C GLU A 4 11.66 -13.25 -11.66
N ARG A 5 11.82 -14.19 -10.72
CA ARG A 5 10.78 -15.18 -10.41
C ARG A 5 9.59 -14.60 -9.63
N MET A 6 9.81 -13.50 -8.90
CA MET A 6 8.75 -12.87 -8.12
C MET A 6 7.91 -11.92 -8.95
N ILE A 7 8.53 -11.14 -9.84
CA ILE A 7 7.81 -10.28 -10.81
C ILE A 7 6.95 -11.14 -11.74
N GLY A 8 7.46 -12.29 -12.20
CA GLY A 8 6.70 -13.22 -13.03
C GLY A 8 5.44 -13.77 -12.35
N ARG A 9 5.46 -13.97 -11.02
CA ARG A 9 4.28 -14.48 -10.28
C ARG A 9 3.23 -13.40 -10.01
N VAL A 10 3.63 -12.16 -9.76
CA VAL A 10 2.71 -11.02 -9.58
C VAL A 10 2.08 -10.61 -10.92
N VAL A 11 2.86 -10.62 -12.01
CA VAL A 11 2.37 -10.30 -13.36
C VAL A 11 1.43 -11.39 -13.88
N CYS A 12 1.66 -12.69 -13.60
CA CYS A 12 0.73 -13.77 -13.98
C CYS A 12 -0.60 -13.71 -13.23
N ALA A 13 -0.63 -13.29 -11.96
CA ALA A 13 -1.88 -13.12 -11.21
C ALA A 13 -2.72 -11.95 -11.76
N ALA A 14 -2.08 -10.89 -12.24
CA ALA A 14 -2.77 -9.75 -12.88
C ALA A 14 -3.27 -10.08 -14.30
N ALA A 15 -2.57 -10.95 -15.05
CA ALA A 15 -2.94 -11.30 -16.42
C ALA A 15 -4.15 -12.25 -16.50
N LEU A 16 -4.43 -13.05 -15.47
CA LEU A 16 -5.58 -13.94 -15.42
C LEU A 16 -6.93 -13.23 -15.22
N ALA A 17 -6.94 -11.97 -14.83
CA ALA A 17 -8.17 -11.18 -14.66
C ALA A 17 -8.65 -10.46 -15.94
N ILE A 18 -7.90 -10.50 -17.05
CA ILE A 18 -8.20 -9.75 -18.29
C ILE A 18 -9.01 -10.56 -19.32
N GLY A 19 -9.43 -11.76 -18.99
CA GLY A 19 -10.32 -12.57 -19.81
C GLY A 19 -11.78 -12.12 -19.76
N VAL A 20 -12.07 -10.81 -19.76
CA VAL A 20 -13.44 -10.31 -19.88
C VAL A 20 -13.79 -10.11 -21.35
N SER A 21 -14.65 -10.96 -21.84
CA SER A 21 -15.28 -10.93 -23.16
C SER A 21 -15.66 -9.49 -23.58
N ALA A 22 -15.09 -9.04 -24.69
CA ALA A 22 -15.59 -7.91 -25.48
C ALA A 22 -16.95 -8.29 -26.08
N GLY A 23 -17.99 -8.14 -25.29
CA GLY A 23 -19.37 -8.42 -25.70
C GLY A 23 -20.33 -7.34 -25.20
N ALA A 24 -21.02 -6.72 -26.15
CA ALA A 24 -22.08 -5.72 -26.02
C ALA A 24 -21.61 -4.26 -25.86
N GLN A 25 -21.58 -3.56 -26.98
CA GLN A 25 -21.68 -2.10 -27.01
C GLN A 25 -23.12 -1.71 -26.60
N ASP A 26 -23.37 -1.63 -25.30
CA ASP A 26 -24.53 -0.91 -24.82
C ASP A 26 -24.33 0.57 -25.14
N HIS A 27 -25.27 1.17 -25.83
CA HIS A 27 -25.35 2.61 -26.05
C HIS A 27 -25.54 3.28 -24.68
N ILE A 28 -24.44 3.62 -24.00
CA ILE A 28 -24.45 4.36 -22.75
C ILE A 28 -24.77 5.80 -23.09
N ALA A 29 -26.00 6.25 -22.85
CA ALA A 29 -26.46 7.60 -23.11
C ALA A 29 -25.63 8.68 -22.38
N VAL A 30 -25.09 8.33 -21.20
CA VAL A 30 -24.17 9.16 -20.41
C VAL A 30 -22.92 8.35 -20.11
N SER A 31 -21.73 8.96 -20.27
CA SER A 31 -20.50 8.23 -19.93
C SER A 31 -20.42 7.99 -18.41
N PRO A 32 -19.89 6.83 -17.94
CA PRO A 32 -19.72 6.55 -16.52
C PRO A 32 -18.95 7.63 -15.77
N VAL A 33 -17.91 8.20 -16.39
CA VAL A 33 -17.13 9.28 -15.80
C VAL A 33 -17.98 10.55 -15.65
N ALA A 34 -18.81 10.89 -16.63
CA ALA A 34 -19.73 12.04 -16.53
C ALA A 34 -20.83 11.80 -15.47
N ASP A 35 -21.29 10.55 -15.29
CA ASP A 35 -22.22 10.20 -14.21
C ASP A 35 -21.57 10.44 -12.84
N VAL A 36 -20.33 9.98 -12.62
CA VAL A 36 -19.56 10.25 -11.39
C VAL A 36 -19.35 11.74 -11.18
N ALA A 37 -19.00 12.48 -12.25
CA ALA A 37 -18.73 13.91 -12.18
C ALA A 37 -19.96 14.73 -11.75
N SER A 38 -21.16 14.28 -12.12
CA SER A 38 -22.42 14.99 -11.87
C SER A 38 -23.15 14.53 -10.61
N SER A 39 -23.03 13.24 -10.21
CA SER A 39 -23.87 12.64 -9.17
C SER A 39 -23.19 12.53 -7.81
N THR A 40 -21.90 12.80 -7.70
CA THR A 40 -21.11 12.69 -6.45
C THR A 40 -21.41 11.39 -5.70
N PRO A 41 -21.17 10.20 -6.30
CA PRO A 41 -21.61 8.94 -5.74
C PRO A 41 -20.74 8.50 -4.55
N TRP A 42 -21.24 7.51 -3.82
CA TRP A 42 -20.42 6.64 -2.99
C TRP A 42 -19.72 5.60 -3.85
N GLU A 43 -18.53 5.18 -3.44
CA GLU A 43 -17.86 4.01 -3.96
C GLU A 43 -17.50 3.03 -2.85
N TYR A 44 -17.50 1.74 -3.15
CA TYR A 44 -16.97 0.71 -2.25
C TYR A 44 -16.47 -0.48 -3.08
N GLY A 45 -15.44 -1.12 -2.61
CA GLY A 45 -14.84 -2.20 -3.38
C GLY A 45 -13.89 -3.08 -2.61
N ALA A 46 -13.46 -4.15 -3.28
CA ALA A 46 -12.42 -5.05 -2.79
C ALA A 46 -11.09 -4.72 -3.45
N LEU A 47 -10.01 -4.86 -2.69
CA LEU A 47 -8.65 -4.56 -3.10
C LEU A 47 -7.71 -5.74 -2.83
N LEU A 48 -6.86 -6.04 -3.80
CA LEU A 48 -5.65 -6.82 -3.64
C LEU A 48 -4.46 -5.89 -3.88
N GLN A 49 -3.54 -5.84 -2.93
CA GLN A 49 -2.37 -4.97 -3.01
C GLN A 49 -1.10 -5.75 -2.73
N GLY A 50 -0.07 -5.53 -3.52
CA GLY A 50 1.26 -6.09 -3.35
C GLY A 50 2.32 -5.01 -3.51
N GLY A 51 3.52 -5.24 -2.98
CA GLY A 51 4.58 -4.24 -3.08
C GLY A 51 5.95 -4.75 -2.75
N VAL A 52 6.93 -3.89 -2.97
CA VAL A 52 8.33 -4.11 -2.64
C VAL A 52 8.89 -2.89 -1.92
N GLY A 53 9.78 -3.13 -0.98
CA GLY A 53 10.52 -2.05 -0.33
C GLY A 53 11.49 -1.40 -1.31
N LEU A 54 11.88 -0.18 -1.00
CA LEU A 54 12.85 0.59 -1.80
C LEU A 54 14.13 0.82 -1.01
N GLN A 55 15.22 1.10 -1.71
CA GLN A 55 16.54 1.37 -1.16
C GLN A 55 16.98 0.26 -0.19
N GLU A 56 17.17 0.55 1.08
CA GLU A 56 17.63 -0.41 2.10
C GLU A 56 16.61 -1.52 2.38
N ARG A 57 15.39 -1.39 1.83
CA ARG A 57 14.28 -2.33 2.02
C ARG A 57 13.95 -3.14 0.75
N THR A 58 14.84 -3.18 -0.25
CA THR A 58 14.61 -3.88 -1.53
C THR A 58 14.27 -5.37 -1.38
N ASP A 59 14.71 -6.00 -0.29
CA ASP A 59 14.40 -7.40 0.02
C ASP A 59 13.07 -7.57 0.78
N PHE A 60 12.37 -6.48 1.06
CA PHE A 60 11.05 -6.53 1.68
C PHE A 60 9.97 -6.63 0.62
N SER A 61 8.99 -7.48 0.85
CA SER A 61 7.81 -7.55 0.01
C SER A 61 6.54 -7.56 0.85
N PHE A 62 5.43 -7.16 0.22
CA PHE A 62 4.15 -6.93 0.89
C PHE A 62 3.02 -7.62 0.13
N LEU A 63 2.03 -8.11 0.88
CA LEU A 63 0.78 -8.64 0.33
C LEU A 63 -0.37 -8.25 1.26
N MET A 64 -1.40 -7.66 0.70
CA MET A 64 -2.56 -7.18 1.44
C MET A 64 -3.84 -7.51 0.70
N VAL A 65 -4.88 -7.85 1.45
CA VAL A 65 -6.24 -8.06 0.94
C VAL A 65 -7.19 -7.26 1.82
N GLY A 66 -8.05 -6.48 1.19
CA GLY A 66 -8.96 -5.60 1.90
C GLY A 66 -10.01 -4.97 1.02
N GLY A 67 -10.44 -3.80 1.42
CA GLY A 67 -11.43 -3.04 0.68
C GLY A 67 -11.36 -1.55 1.00
N HIS A 68 -12.15 -0.79 0.26
CA HIS A 68 -12.27 0.64 0.42
C HIS A 68 -13.73 1.09 0.41
N LEU A 69 -13.94 2.24 1.00
CA LEU A 69 -15.18 3.02 0.95
C LEU A 69 -14.80 4.46 0.64
N GLY A 70 -15.42 5.05 -0.38
CA GLY A 70 -15.16 6.42 -0.78
C GLY A 70 -16.45 7.20 -1.03
N LYS A 71 -16.33 8.51 -1.01
CA LYS A 71 -17.39 9.45 -1.37
C LYS A 71 -16.80 10.58 -2.18
N VAL A 72 -17.30 10.76 -3.39
CA VAL A 72 -17.04 11.97 -4.15
C VAL A 72 -17.74 13.14 -3.43
N ILE A 73 -16.95 14.10 -2.94
CA ILE A 73 -17.43 15.16 -2.05
C ILE A 73 -17.63 16.50 -2.75
N THR A 74 -17.05 16.67 -3.94
CA THR A 74 -17.29 17.89 -4.74
C THR A 74 -17.89 17.54 -6.10
N SER A 75 -18.67 18.48 -6.64
CA SER A 75 -18.96 18.48 -8.07
C SER A 75 -17.68 18.69 -8.88
N GLU A 76 -17.78 18.58 -10.19
CA GLU A 76 -16.66 18.80 -11.09
C GLU A 76 -16.17 20.25 -11.05
N HIS A 77 -14.86 20.44 -10.90
CA HIS A 77 -14.20 21.75 -10.83
C HIS A 77 -12.95 21.77 -11.73
N GLY A 78 -12.42 22.97 -11.93
CA GLY A 78 -11.21 23.17 -12.72
C GLY A 78 -11.45 23.16 -14.22
N ASN A 79 -10.38 23.39 -14.98
CA ASN A 79 -10.39 23.48 -16.45
C ASN A 79 -9.19 22.69 -17.03
N GLY A 80 -9.31 22.37 -18.32
CA GLY A 80 -8.24 21.66 -19.02
C GLY A 80 -7.87 20.36 -18.31
N LEU A 81 -6.61 20.02 -18.21
CA LEU A 81 -6.12 18.75 -17.65
C LEU A 81 -6.41 18.57 -16.14
N LEU A 82 -6.69 19.66 -15.42
CA LEU A 82 -6.99 19.62 -13.98
C LEU A 82 -8.49 19.53 -13.68
N LYS A 83 -9.34 19.43 -14.70
CA LYS A 83 -10.77 19.24 -14.54
C LYS A 83 -11.06 17.94 -13.82
N GLY A 84 -11.77 18.00 -12.68
CA GLY A 84 -11.99 16.83 -11.85
C GLY A 84 -12.85 17.10 -10.64
N ASN A 85 -12.91 16.13 -9.73
CA ASN A 85 -13.60 16.23 -8.46
C ASN A 85 -12.76 15.66 -7.32
N LEU A 86 -13.05 16.11 -6.11
CA LEU A 86 -12.41 15.62 -4.90
C LEU A 86 -13.25 14.48 -4.30
N GLU A 87 -12.55 13.44 -3.90
CA GLU A 87 -13.10 12.28 -3.22
C GLU A 87 -12.39 12.11 -1.88
N TYR A 88 -13.16 11.74 -0.87
CA TYR A 88 -12.67 11.28 0.42
C TYR A 88 -12.89 9.77 0.53
N GLY A 89 -11.86 9.05 0.97
CA GLY A 89 -11.91 7.60 1.11
C GLY A 89 -11.30 7.08 2.40
N VAL A 90 -11.64 5.84 2.66
CA VAL A 90 -11.09 4.99 3.73
C VAL A 90 -10.72 3.64 3.13
N GLU A 91 -9.52 3.14 3.43
CA GLU A 91 -9.10 1.79 3.07
C GLU A 91 -8.85 0.95 4.31
N VAL A 92 -9.22 -0.32 4.25
CA VAL A 92 -8.98 -1.28 5.33
C VAL A 92 -8.42 -2.57 4.74
N PHE A 93 -7.28 -3.01 5.27
CA PHE A 93 -6.66 -4.29 4.93
C PHE A 93 -6.62 -5.17 6.18
N PRO A 94 -7.65 -5.98 6.44
CA PRO A 94 -7.67 -6.93 7.55
C PRO A 94 -6.62 -8.02 7.39
N PHE A 95 -6.18 -8.29 6.18
CA PHE A 95 -5.04 -9.12 5.88
C PHE A 95 -3.90 -8.25 5.35
N TRP A 96 -2.84 -8.14 6.14
CA TRP A 96 -1.62 -7.43 5.81
C TRP A 96 -0.42 -8.30 6.16
N GLN A 97 0.48 -8.52 5.21
CA GLN A 97 1.73 -9.24 5.43
C GLN A 97 2.91 -8.49 4.85
N SER A 98 4.03 -8.54 5.58
CA SER A 98 5.34 -8.16 5.08
C SER A 98 6.30 -9.33 5.24
N TYR A 99 7.06 -9.59 4.20
CA TYR A 99 8.09 -10.61 4.16
C TYR A 99 9.44 -9.91 4.13
N THR A 100 10.28 -10.18 5.12
CA THR A 100 11.60 -9.58 5.26
C THR A 100 12.68 -10.67 5.30
N PRO A 101 13.93 -10.37 4.97
CA PRO A 101 15.03 -11.30 5.16
C PRO A 101 15.11 -11.78 6.61
N LYS A 102 15.50 -13.04 6.80
CA LYS A 102 15.82 -13.61 8.11
C LYS A 102 17.32 -13.56 8.32
N PHE A 103 17.76 -13.14 9.50
CA PHE A 103 19.16 -13.17 9.88
C PHE A 103 19.31 -13.39 11.40
N GLN A 104 20.52 -13.79 11.80
CA GLN A 104 20.86 -13.99 13.21
C GLN A 104 21.29 -12.67 13.83
N ARG A 105 20.87 -12.43 15.04
CA ARG A 105 21.28 -11.28 15.83
C ARG A 105 21.75 -11.71 17.21
N ILE A 106 22.77 -11.01 17.71
CA ILE A 106 23.26 -11.10 19.09
C ILE A 106 23.01 -9.74 19.75
N SER A 107 22.39 -9.74 20.92
CA SER A 107 22.18 -8.52 21.69
C SER A 107 23.14 -8.47 22.87
N CYS A 108 23.91 -7.41 22.98
CA CYS A 108 24.82 -7.16 24.09
C CYS A 108 24.32 -5.97 24.91
N PRO A 109 24.35 -6.01 26.26
CA PRO A 109 24.06 -4.84 27.08
C PRO A 109 25.11 -3.75 26.85
N ALA A 110 24.71 -2.50 27.09
CA ALA A 110 25.64 -1.38 27.00
C ALA A 110 26.84 -1.59 27.95
N GLY A 111 28.05 -1.44 27.41
CA GLY A 111 29.28 -1.65 28.17
C GLY A 111 29.75 -3.10 28.27
N ALA A 112 29.15 -4.03 27.56
CA ALA A 112 29.64 -5.41 27.47
C ALA A 112 31.07 -5.44 26.92
N THR A 113 31.98 -6.06 27.65
CA THR A 113 33.41 -6.17 27.30
C THR A 113 33.80 -7.56 26.81
N VAL A 114 32.95 -8.55 27.06
CA VAL A 114 33.17 -9.94 26.69
C VAL A 114 31.91 -10.57 26.09
N ALA A 115 32.08 -11.49 25.13
CA ALA A 115 30.96 -12.12 24.40
C ALA A 115 30.01 -12.90 25.35
N THR A 116 30.47 -13.39 26.49
CA THR A 116 29.66 -14.08 27.49
C THR A 116 28.59 -13.20 28.16
N GLN A 117 28.68 -11.88 28.00
CA GLN A 117 27.69 -10.93 28.50
C GLN A 117 26.55 -10.69 27.48
N CYS A 118 26.68 -11.18 26.28
CA CYS A 118 25.70 -11.05 25.21
C CYS A 118 24.68 -12.18 25.25
N SER A 119 23.54 -11.98 24.60
CA SER A 119 22.56 -13.03 24.40
C SER A 119 23.09 -14.13 23.48
N ASN A 120 22.48 -15.32 23.54
CA ASN A 120 22.64 -16.26 22.46
C ASN A 120 22.11 -15.69 21.14
N PRO A 121 22.64 -16.15 19.99
CA PRO A 121 22.10 -15.74 18.69
C PRO A 121 20.60 -16.07 18.59
N TYR A 122 19.82 -15.13 18.09
CA TYR A 122 18.39 -15.30 17.83
C TYR A 122 18.04 -14.80 16.43
N THR A 123 17.02 -15.42 15.83
CA THR A 123 16.57 -15.05 14.47
C THR A 123 15.65 -13.85 14.52
N VAL A 124 15.89 -12.88 13.67
CA VAL A 124 15.02 -11.72 13.42
C VAL A 124 14.58 -11.67 11.96
N GLY A 125 13.52 -10.92 11.69
CA GLY A 125 12.93 -10.86 10.35
C GLY A 125 11.98 -12.02 10.07
N GLY A 126 11.65 -12.22 8.82
CA GLY A 126 10.70 -13.23 8.35
C GLY A 126 9.34 -12.63 7.99
N THR A 127 8.26 -13.34 8.33
CA THR A 127 6.90 -12.92 8.00
C THR A 127 6.27 -12.16 9.16
N TYR A 128 5.83 -10.94 8.87
CA TYR A 128 4.99 -10.13 9.75
C TYR A 128 3.56 -10.20 9.27
N THR A 129 2.64 -10.44 10.18
CA THR A 129 1.20 -10.43 9.90
C THR A 129 0.55 -9.30 10.69
N GLY A 130 -0.39 -8.63 10.06
CA GLY A 130 -1.04 -7.47 10.66
C GLY A 130 -2.35 -7.10 9.98
N ALA A 131 -2.83 -5.93 10.37
CA ALA A 131 -3.96 -5.27 9.74
C ALA A 131 -3.65 -3.77 9.61
N SER A 132 -4.17 -3.12 8.57
CA SER A 132 -4.03 -1.68 8.40
C SER A 132 -5.35 -1.00 8.09
N ILE A 133 -5.42 0.26 8.51
CA ILE A 133 -6.49 1.18 8.15
C ILE A 133 -5.89 2.51 7.70
N THR A 134 -6.40 3.03 6.60
CA THR A 134 -6.11 4.36 6.06
C THR A 134 -7.38 5.20 6.19
N PRO A 135 -7.60 5.86 7.33
CA PRO A 135 -8.85 6.59 7.59
C PRO A 135 -8.92 7.93 6.84
N ILE A 136 -7.80 8.41 6.33
CA ILE A 136 -7.73 9.68 5.61
C ILE A 136 -7.14 9.40 4.24
N GLN A 137 -7.95 9.48 3.21
CA GLN A 137 -7.54 9.41 1.82
C GLN A 137 -8.24 10.54 1.06
N LEU A 138 -7.46 11.41 0.46
CA LEU A 138 -7.94 12.47 -0.42
C LEU A 138 -7.48 12.15 -1.83
N ARG A 139 -8.44 12.00 -2.73
CA ARG A 139 -8.22 11.64 -4.12
C ARG A 139 -8.79 12.70 -5.03
N TRP A 140 -8.00 13.13 -6.01
CA TRP A 140 -8.46 13.98 -7.10
C TRP A 140 -8.68 13.11 -8.33
N ASN A 141 -9.95 12.98 -8.76
CA ASN A 141 -10.34 12.23 -9.94
C ASN A 141 -10.36 13.17 -11.15
N PHE A 142 -9.65 12.81 -12.21
CA PHE A 142 -9.62 13.58 -13.46
C PHE A 142 -10.73 13.09 -14.39
N THR A 143 -11.72 13.95 -14.68
CA THR A 143 -13.00 13.56 -15.28
C THR A 143 -13.07 13.75 -16.80
N HIS A 144 -11.94 13.70 -17.51
CA HIS A 144 -11.89 13.92 -18.98
C HIS A 144 -12.31 12.72 -19.81
N GLY A 145 -12.21 11.51 -19.27
CA GLY A 145 -12.45 10.28 -20.01
C GLY A 145 -13.92 9.95 -20.15
N LYS A 146 -14.20 8.91 -20.93
CA LYS A 146 -15.55 8.33 -21.01
C LYS A 146 -15.68 7.14 -20.04
N ARG A 147 -14.68 6.27 -20.01
CA ARG A 147 -14.62 5.05 -19.16
C ARG A 147 -13.35 4.99 -18.32
N PHE A 148 -12.34 5.76 -18.66
CA PHE A 148 -11.07 5.81 -17.95
C PHE A 148 -11.01 7.11 -17.16
N MET A 149 -10.89 7.01 -15.83
CA MET A 149 -10.84 8.13 -14.90
C MET A 149 -9.56 8.01 -14.07
N PRO A 150 -8.47 8.68 -14.51
CA PRO A 150 -7.24 8.74 -13.73
C PRO A 150 -7.46 9.52 -12.44
N TRP A 151 -6.61 9.26 -11.45
CA TRP A 151 -6.62 10.01 -10.21
C TRP A 151 -5.22 10.12 -9.58
N ALA A 152 -5.07 11.08 -8.69
CA ALA A 152 -3.93 11.23 -7.81
C ALA A 152 -4.41 11.34 -6.37
N GLN A 153 -3.65 10.79 -5.42
CA GLN A 153 -4.07 10.78 -4.02
C GLN A 153 -2.93 11.08 -3.05
N ALA A 154 -3.32 11.59 -1.89
CA ALA A 154 -2.53 11.61 -0.67
C ALA A 154 -3.35 10.98 0.46
N ALA A 155 -2.71 10.16 1.28
CA ALA A 155 -3.41 9.44 2.33
C ALA A 155 -2.52 9.22 3.57
N GLY A 156 -3.17 8.97 4.69
CA GLY A 156 -2.51 8.67 5.95
C GLY A 156 -3.24 7.57 6.71
N GLY A 157 -2.49 6.58 7.15
CA GLY A 157 -3.02 5.42 7.84
C GLY A 157 -2.12 4.92 8.95
N VAL A 158 -2.54 3.80 9.52
CA VAL A 158 -1.80 3.04 10.52
C VAL A 158 -1.84 1.56 10.18
N VAL A 159 -0.76 0.87 10.51
CA VAL A 159 -0.67 -0.59 10.47
C VAL A 159 -0.29 -1.11 11.85
N TRP A 160 -0.99 -2.15 12.27
CA TRP A 160 -0.61 -2.98 13.41
C TRP A 160 0.01 -4.27 12.91
N THR A 161 1.09 -4.72 13.56
CA THR A 161 1.78 -5.96 13.24
C THR A 161 1.92 -6.83 14.50
N ASN A 162 1.94 -8.14 14.31
CA ASN A 162 2.05 -9.13 15.38
C ASN A 162 3.38 -9.06 16.17
N HIS A 163 4.41 -8.42 15.60
CA HIS A 163 5.72 -8.19 16.22
C HIS A 163 6.17 -6.77 15.89
N LYS A 164 7.13 -6.21 16.64
CA LYS A 164 7.74 -4.91 16.36
C LYS A 164 8.32 -4.89 14.95
N TYR A 165 7.92 -3.92 14.15
CA TYR A 165 8.24 -3.82 12.72
C TYR A 165 8.96 -2.50 12.40
N PRO A 166 10.04 -2.54 11.63
CA PRO A 166 10.86 -3.71 11.30
C PRO A 166 11.58 -4.24 12.53
N ALA A 167 12.03 -5.50 12.48
CA ALA A 167 12.72 -6.14 13.62
C ALA A 167 14.09 -5.53 13.92
N VAL A 168 14.67 -4.81 12.97
CA VAL A 168 16.02 -4.27 13.02
C VAL A 168 16.00 -2.78 12.79
N GLY A 169 16.70 -2.06 13.64
CA GLY A 169 16.76 -0.62 13.61
C GLY A 169 17.50 -0.09 12.39
N ASP A 170 18.70 -0.52 12.14
CA ASP A 170 19.53 0.01 11.06
C ASP A 170 20.09 -1.11 10.19
N LEU A 171 19.59 -1.21 8.97
CA LEU A 171 20.14 -2.12 7.96
C LEU A 171 21.37 -1.53 7.23
N ASN A 172 21.64 -0.23 7.41
CA ASN A 172 22.77 0.43 6.78
C ASN A 172 24.11 0.18 7.49
N VAL A 173 24.08 -0.36 8.71
CA VAL A 173 25.32 -0.62 9.45
C VAL A 173 25.94 -1.96 9.04
N GLY A 174 25.50 -2.54 7.98
CA GLY A 174 26.27 -3.51 7.18
C GLY A 174 26.51 -4.88 7.76
N ASP A 175 26.35 -5.09 9.05
CA ASP A 175 26.60 -6.40 9.68
C ASP A 175 25.31 -6.99 10.25
N PRO A 176 24.77 -8.06 9.63
CA PRO A 176 23.58 -8.74 10.14
C PRO A 176 23.79 -9.37 11.52
N THR A 177 25.03 -9.51 11.96
CA THR A 177 25.39 -10.05 13.30
C THR A 177 25.63 -8.95 14.34
N GLN A 178 25.20 -7.70 14.08
CA GLN A 178 25.45 -6.60 14.98
C GLN A 178 25.16 -6.90 16.43
N THR A 179 26.15 -6.62 17.23
CA THR A 179 26.06 -6.56 18.67
C THR A 179 25.52 -5.21 19.10
N GLY A 180 24.51 -5.18 19.92
CA GLY A 180 23.94 -3.94 20.44
C GLY A 180 22.50 -4.09 20.88
N PRO A 181 21.91 -3.07 21.52
CA PRO A 181 20.49 -3.11 21.85
C PRO A 181 19.66 -3.24 20.57
N GLY A 182 18.63 -4.08 20.61
CA GLY A 182 17.67 -4.21 19.51
C GLY A 182 17.02 -2.86 19.21
N ALA A 183 16.64 -2.64 17.96
CA ALA A 183 15.82 -1.48 17.63
C ALA A 183 14.50 -1.58 18.42
N ASN A 184 14.17 -0.53 19.15
CA ASN A 184 12.92 -0.42 19.86
C ASN A 184 11.82 0.11 18.92
N THR A 185 11.56 -0.60 17.83
CA THR A 185 10.48 -0.28 16.89
C THR A 185 9.12 -0.58 17.51
N SER A 186 8.05 -0.25 16.82
CA SER A 186 6.69 -0.39 17.33
C SER A 186 5.92 -1.48 16.59
N VAL A 187 4.94 -2.08 17.25
CA VAL A 187 3.90 -2.89 16.61
C VAL A 187 2.86 -2.01 15.89
N TRP A 188 2.79 -0.74 16.26
CA TRP A 188 1.97 0.26 15.59
C TRP A 188 2.85 1.19 14.77
N ASN A 189 2.57 1.31 13.50
CA ASN A 189 3.30 2.19 12.60
C ASN A 189 2.34 3.03 11.78
N PHE A 190 2.72 4.28 11.51
CA PHE A 190 2.01 5.18 10.62
C PHE A 190 2.37 4.87 9.16
N THR A 191 1.40 5.04 8.26
CA THR A 191 1.55 4.76 6.83
C THR A 191 1.14 5.96 5.97
N PRO A 192 1.86 7.12 6.07
CA PRO A 192 1.63 8.19 5.10
C PRO A 192 1.99 7.69 3.71
N GLN A 193 1.14 8.04 2.73
CA GLN A 193 1.30 7.56 1.37
C GLN A 193 0.80 8.58 0.35
N GLY A 194 1.35 8.50 -0.86
CA GLY A 194 0.91 9.25 -2.01
C GLY A 194 1.02 8.39 -3.26
N GLY A 195 0.15 8.61 -4.21
CA GLY A 195 0.15 7.78 -5.40
C GLY A 195 -0.79 8.25 -6.49
N VAL A 196 -0.81 7.44 -7.53
CA VAL A 196 -1.65 7.64 -8.72
C VAL A 196 -2.34 6.34 -9.09
N GLY A 197 -3.43 6.46 -9.81
CA GLY A 197 -4.15 5.30 -10.31
C GLY A 197 -5.24 5.67 -11.31
N ALA A 198 -6.12 4.73 -11.57
CA ALA A 198 -7.23 4.94 -12.45
C ALA A 198 -8.38 3.98 -12.16
N HIS A 199 -9.59 4.45 -12.37
CA HIS A 199 -10.80 3.64 -12.50
C HIS A 199 -11.07 3.38 -13.99
N TYR A 200 -11.22 2.13 -14.35
CA TYR A 200 -11.67 1.73 -15.67
C TYR A 200 -13.07 1.14 -15.58
N PHE A 201 -14.07 1.89 -16.03
CA PHE A 201 -15.47 1.49 -15.95
C PHE A 201 -15.80 0.39 -16.97
N VAL A 202 -16.02 -0.81 -16.47
CA VAL A 202 -16.47 -1.98 -17.25
C VAL A 202 -17.97 -1.95 -17.50
N LYS A 203 -18.74 -1.33 -16.59
CA LYS A 203 -20.18 -1.07 -16.67
C LYS A 203 -20.44 0.35 -16.11
N PRO A 204 -21.64 0.94 -16.28
CA PRO A 204 -21.94 2.30 -15.82
C PRO A 204 -21.57 2.60 -14.36
N ARG A 205 -21.69 1.62 -13.47
CA ARG A 205 -21.45 1.79 -12.02
C ARG A 205 -20.50 0.75 -11.45
N HIS A 206 -19.61 0.22 -12.28
CA HIS A 206 -18.62 -0.76 -11.88
C HIS A 206 -17.30 -0.46 -12.55
N SER A 207 -16.23 -0.36 -11.79
CA SER A 207 -14.88 -0.19 -12.31
C SER A 207 -13.92 -1.30 -11.86
N ILE A 208 -12.91 -1.52 -12.66
CA ILE A 208 -11.66 -2.15 -12.25
C ILE A 208 -10.70 -1.02 -11.97
N ASP A 209 -10.01 -1.10 -10.83
CA ASP A 209 -9.17 -0.05 -10.34
C ASP A 209 -7.72 -0.52 -10.28
N PHE A 210 -6.83 0.39 -10.59
CA PHE A 210 -5.38 0.16 -10.52
C PHE A 210 -4.74 1.32 -9.79
N SER A 211 -3.74 1.01 -8.95
CA SER A 211 -2.95 2.06 -8.31
C SER A 211 -1.47 1.72 -8.20
N ALA A 212 -0.67 2.76 -8.03
CA ALA A 212 0.71 2.70 -7.60
C ALA A 212 0.94 3.77 -6.54
N ASN A 213 1.33 3.35 -5.35
CA ASN A 213 1.51 4.22 -4.18
C ASN A 213 2.92 4.08 -3.62
N ALA A 214 3.54 5.20 -3.30
CA ALA A 214 4.70 5.24 -2.41
C ALA A 214 4.19 5.31 -0.98
N VAL A 215 4.50 4.29 -0.17
CA VAL A 215 4.04 4.15 1.22
C VAL A 215 5.25 4.20 2.13
N HIS A 216 5.25 5.13 3.08
CA HIS A 216 6.26 5.21 4.13
C HIS A 216 5.72 4.57 5.40
N ILE A 217 6.47 3.61 5.98
CA ILE A 217 6.09 2.97 7.25
C ILE A 217 6.99 3.51 8.36
N SER A 218 6.39 4.15 9.35
CA SER A 218 7.12 4.82 10.43
C SER A 218 6.46 4.63 11.78
N SER A 219 7.27 4.28 12.79
CA SER A 219 6.83 4.26 14.18
C SER A 219 6.63 5.65 14.78
N ALA A 220 7.08 6.71 14.10
CA ALA A 220 7.13 8.07 14.62
C ALA A 220 7.77 8.10 16.03
N SER A 221 7.02 8.57 17.05
CA SER A 221 7.46 8.60 18.44
C SER A 221 6.94 7.44 19.31
N LEU A 222 6.31 6.43 18.71
CA LEU A 222 5.78 5.26 19.42
C LEU A 222 6.87 4.22 19.77
N GLY A 223 8.10 4.46 19.33
CA GLY A 223 9.27 3.64 19.59
C GLY A 223 10.52 4.43 19.25
N ASP A 224 11.68 3.76 19.23
CA ASP A 224 12.88 4.38 18.72
C ASP A 224 12.73 4.75 17.25
N LYS A 225 13.55 5.69 16.80
CA LYS A 225 13.55 6.14 15.42
C LYS A 225 13.65 4.93 14.49
N ASN A 226 12.74 4.89 13.54
CA ASN A 226 12.79 3.96 12.44
C ASN A 226 14.02 4.34 11.58
N PRO A 227 15.14 3.64 11.66
CA PRO A 227 16.33 4.05 10.96
C PRO A 227 16.20 3.75 9.48
N GLY A 228 16.79 4.61 8.66
CA GLY A 228 16.80 4.49 7.23
C GLY A 228 15.47 4.88 6.55
N VAL A 229 15.46 4.80 5.24
CA VAL A 229 14.29 5.08 4.40
C VAL A 229 13.41 3.83 4.37
N ASN A 230 12.27 3.88 5.04
CA ASN A 230 11.30 2.79 5.06
C ASN A 230 10.14 3.08 4.12
N VAL A 231 10.45 3.20 2.84
CA VAL A 231 9.48 3.43 1.76
C VAL A 231 9.31 2.16 0.95
N SER A 232 8.10 1.88 0.54
CA SER A 232 7.74 0.81 -0.38
C SER A 232 6.95 1.34 -1.56
N LEU A 233 7.13 0.74 -2.72
CA LEU A 233 6.24 0.90 -3.86
C LEU A 233 5.19 -0.21 -3.80
N GLN A 234 3.94 0.19 -3.68
CA GLN A 234 2.82 -0.73 -3.56
C GLN A 234 1.85 -0.52 -4.72
N MET A 235 1.45 -1.60 -5.36
CA MET A 235 0.53 -1.60 -6.48
C MET A 235 -0.74 -2.36 -6.10
N SER A 236 -1.89 -1.84 -6.48
CA SER A 236 -3.16 -2.52 -6.22
C SER A 236 -3.96 -2.77 -7.49
N VAL A 237 -4.81 -3.78 -7.41
CA VAL A 237 -5.93 -4.00 -8.32
C VAL A 237 -7.19 -4.18 -7.48
N GLY A 238 -8.29 -3.57 -7.93
CA GLY A 238 -9.57 -3.61 -7.23
C GLY A 238 -10.75 -3.74 -8.15
N TYR A 239 -11.89 -4.01 -7.54
CA TYR A 239 -13.18 -3.94 -8.20
C TYR A 239 -14.13 -3.10 -7.35
N THR A 240 -14.69 -2.06 -7.96
CA THR A 240 -15.47 -1.04 -7.27
C THR A 240 -16.89 -0.94 -7.81
N TRP A 241 -17.82 -0.82 -6.87
CA TRP A 241 -19.22 -0.49 -7.08
C TRP A 241 -19.47 0.98 -6.74
N TRP A 242 -20.17 1.68 -7.65
CA TRP A 242 -20.53 3.08 -7.51
C TRP A 242 -22.03 3.21 -7.24
N LYS A 243 -22.40 3.90 -6.16
CA LYS A 243 -23.79 4.04 -5.72
C LYS A 243 -24.13 5.50 -5.46
N GLN A 244 -25.22 5.98 -6.05
CA GLN A 244 -25.83 7.28 -5.73
C GLN A 244 -26.49 7.27 -4.37
#